data_06e3c4631cbcc5c73647be18d595fa61
#
_entry.id   06e3c4631cbcc5c73647be18d595fa61
#
_cell.length_a   1.000
_cell.length_b   1.000
_cell.length_c   1.000
_cell.angle_alpha   90.00
_cell.angle_beta   90.00
_cell.angle_gamma   90.00
#
_symmetry.space_group_name_H-M   'P 1'
#
loop_
_entity.id
_entity.type
_entity.pdbx_description
1 polymer ?
#
loop_
_entity_poly.entity_id
_entity_poly.type
_entity_poly.pdbx_seq_one_letter_code
_entity_poly.pdbx_strand_id
1 'polypeptide(L)'
;FTIIITLLLPLVSIGIWRQSILKNNKKSGQSVTIGKGEYVLRYLTCLLCMLVIPWILLSLTGNDGNTILRKLLESREYAVKVLCLEISMMLVYAIAELFVEEAKAGKHEKIRSVLSKITDSKAWSVFRKYIGPVAVLALTVLVVCLNFSMMSDRVLWGDEAFSANTAHKDVDGILQVLYYWDNHPPLYYYWLKLFGTLFGYKVPVFHLASLVPFVIGIVLALTVVRKHFGLLPATFFVMISGLGQACLEYNLEVRMYALAFLCVMGCFYCSYRVIADGSRKTWAGMVLWALAAAYSHYYALVAVGIMMFFTGVAVWIKYRGKTWIKGVLAIVAFFIGYAPWLYFFYAGLKNVSRGWWMTEILGLDQSLEIVMGGRGMNGIVFPLVILFLVVTLAVDSSVFSVEKDGVHMQKPSVRNWSDKT
;
A
#
# COMPACT_ATOMS: atom_id res chain seq x y z
N PHE A 1 -25.84 16.57 -11.51
CA PHE A 1 -25.74 16.63 -12.98
C PHE A 1 -24.35 16.19 -13.44
N THR A 2 -23.29 16.81 -12.94
CA THR A 2 -21.88 16.49 -13.30
C THR A 2 -21.57 15.02 -13.10
N ILE A 3 -21.91 14.42 -11.95
CA ILE A 3 -21.67 13.00 -11.65
C ILE A 3 -22.33 12.08 -12.68
N ILE A 4 -23.57 12.41 -13.10
CA ILE A 4 -24.29 11.60 -14.11
C ILE A 4 -23.57 11.69 -15.46
N ILE A 5 -23.10 12.87 -15.85
CA ILE A 5 -22.35 13.06 -17.09
C ILE A 5 -21.03 12.28 -17.02
N THR A 6 -20.27 12.40 -15.92
CA THR A 6 -19.01 11.65 -15.72
C THR A 6 -19.21 10.15 -15.90
N LEU A 7 -20.29 9.57 -15.38
CA LEU A 7 -20.59 8.16 -15.54
C LEU A 7 -21.04 7.77 -16.96
N LEU A 8 -21.59 8.72 -17.74
CA LEU A 8 -22.04 8.45 -19.11
C LEU A 8 -20.93 8.64 -20.16
N LEU A 9 -19.94 9.49 -19.91
CA LEU A 9 -18.86 9.78 -20.86
C LEU A 9 -18.07 8.54 -21.34
N PRO A 10 -17.74 7.54 -20.49
CA PRO A 10 -17.10 6.31 -20.96
C PRO A 10 -17.90 5.53 -21.99
N LEU A 11 -19.24 5.63 -21.98
CA LEU A 11 -20.09 5.01 -22.98
C LEU A 11 -19.90 5.63 -24.36
N VAL A 12 -19.63 6.94 -24.42
CA VAL A 12 -19.30 7.65 -25.67
C VAL A 12 -17.97 7.15 -26.24
N SER A 13 -16.94 7.01 -25.40
CA SER A 13 -15.65 6.44 -25.81
C SER A 13 -15.79 5.02 -26.36
N ILE A 14 -16.56 4.17 -25.69
CA ILE A 14 -16.88 2.81 -26.15
C ILE A 14 -17.62 2.82 -27.50
N GLY A 15 -18.56 3.76 -27.67
CA GLY A 15 -19.30 3.91 -28.94
C GLY A 15 -18.36 4.24 -30.11
N ILE A 16 -17.41 5.16 -29.91
CA ILE A 16 -16.41 5.55 -30.90
C ILE A 16 -15.52 4.36 -31.25
N TRP A 17 -15.00 3.67 -30.25
CA TRP A 17 -14.16 2.48 -30.42
C TRP A 17 -14.89 1.36 -31.17
N ARG A 18 -16.13 1.04 -30.78
CA ARG A 18 -16.97 0.03 -31.46
C ARG A 18 -17.17 0.34 -32.93
N GLN A 19 -17.48 1.60 -33.26
CA GLN A 19 -17.63 2.03 -34.65
C GLN A 19 -16.35 1.85 -35.45
N SER A 20 -15.19 2.14 -34.86
CA SER A 20 -13.89 1.98 -35.50
C SER A 20 -13.62 0.48 -35.83
N ILE A 21 -13.88 -0.42 -34.89
CA ILE A 21 -13.72 -1.88 -35.11
C ILE A 21 -14.66 -2.35 -36.22
N LEU A 22 -15.94 -1.99 -36.17
CA LEU A 22 -16.91 -2.41 -37.19
C LEU A 22 -16.52 -1.91 -38.59
N LYS A 23 -16.00 -0.68 -38.68
CA LYS A 23 -15.53 -0.10 -39.94
C LYS A 23 -14.30 -0.82 -40.49
N ASN A 24 -13.36 -1.19 -39.62
CA ASN A 24 -12.13 -1.90 -40.01
C ASN A 24 -12.45 -3.35 -40.43
N ASN A 25 -13.33 -4.05 -39.71
CA ASN A 25 -13.70 -5.43 -40.02
C ASN A 25 -14.55 -5.54 -41.27
N LYS A 26 -15.43 -4.56 -41.56
CA LYS A 26 -16.17 -4.52 -42.84
C LYS A 26 -15.23 -4.39 -44.05
N LYS A 27 -14.04 -3.80 -43.84
CA LYS A 27 -13.01 -3.71 -44.90
C LYS A 27 -12.20 -4.97 -45.05
N SER A 28 -12.02 -5.76 -43.96
CA SER A 28 -11.22 -7.01 -43.97
C SER A 28 -12.05 -8.28 -44.21
N GLY A 29 -13.39 -8.15 -44.30
CA GLY A 29 -14.29 -9.32 -44.51
C GLY A 29 -14.39 -10.27 -43.30
N GLN A 30 -13.85 -9.89 -42.14
CA GLN A 30 -13.88 -10.69 -40.93
C GLN A 30 -15.02 -10.28 -39.99
N SER A 31 -15.76 -11.24 -39.47
CA SER A 31 -16.73 -11.01 -38.39
C SER A 31 -16.00 -11.11 -37.04
N VAL A 32 -15.95 -10.01 -36.29
CA VAL A 32 -15.41 -9.99 -34.93
C VAL A 32 -16.57 -9.87 -33.96
N THR A 33 -16.72 -10.83 -33.08
CA THR A 33 -17.62 -10.78 -31.94
C THR A 33 -16.86 -10.20 -30.75
N ILE A 34 -17.28 -9.03 -30.27
CA ILE A 34 -16.69 -8.37 -29.11
C ILE A 34 -17.35 -8.95 -27.86
N GLY A 35 -16.56 -9.53 -26.97
CA GLY A 35 -17.04 -10.09 -25.70
C GLY A 35 -17.58 -9.01 -24.75
N LYS A 36 -18.63 -9.33 -23.95
CA LYS A 36 -19.18 -8.39 -22.95
C LYS A 36 -18.14 -7.88 -21.97
N GLY A 37 -17.17 -8.74 -21.58
CA GLY A 37 -16.09 -8.38 -20.66
C GLY A 37 -15.19 -7.26 -21.20
N GLU A 38 -14.96 -7.20 -22.51
CA GLU A 38 -14.16 -6.13 -23.14
C GLU A 38 -14.84 -4.76 -23.05
N TYR A 39 -16.15 -4.70 -23.19
CA TYR A 39 -16.90 -3.46 -22.97
C TYR A 39 -16.78 -2.96 -21.53
N VAL A 40 -16.91 -3.88 -20.57
CA VAL A 40 -16.80 -3.55 -19.15
C VAL A 40 -15.38 -3.06 -18.80
N LEU A 41 -14.36 -3.78 -19.29
CA LEU A 41 -12.96 -3.40 -19.05
C LEU A 41 -12.67 -1.99 -19.58
N ARG A 42 -13.09 -1.69 -20.82
CA ARG A 42 -12.89 -0.38 -21.46
C ARG A 42 -13.66 0.72 -20.74
N TYR A 43 -14.88 0.42 -20.31
CA TYR A 43 -15.67 1.36 -19.51
C TYR A 43 -14.92 1.73 -18.22
N LEU A 44 -14.47 0.72 -17.46
CA LEU A 44 -13.76 0.93 -16.20
C LEU A 44 -12.43 1.65 -16.40
N THR A 45 -11.67 1.31 -17.44
CA THR A 45 -10.39 1.94 -17.73
C THR A 45 -10.58 3.42 -18.14
N CYS A 46 -11.56 3.71 -19.00
CA CYS A 46 -11.89 5.09 -19.38
C CYS A 46 -12.37 5.90 -18.18
N LEU A 47 -13.30 5.36 -17.39
CA LEU A 47 -13.80 5.99 -16.17
C LEU A 47 -12.67 6.28 -15.18
N LEU A 48 -11.75 5.34 -15.01
CA LEU A 48 -10.60 5.49 -14.15
C LEU A 48 -9.69 6.63 -14.63
N CYS A 49 -9.35 6.67 -15.91
CA CYS A 49 -8.53 7.76 -16.47
C CYS A 49 -9.20 9.12 -16.27
N MET A 50 -10.51 9.17 -16.42
CA MET A 50 -11.29 10.41 -16.26
C MET A 50 -11.39 10.87 -14.80
N LEU A 51 -11.45 9.98 -13.85
CA LEU A 51 -11.60 10.32 -12.42
C LEU A 51 -10.24 10.50 -11.74
N VAL A 52 -9.33 9.56 -11.94
CA VAL A 52 -8.07 9.51 -11.17
C VAL A 52 -7.09 10.58 -11.62
N ILE A 53 -6.91 10.76 -12.93
CA ILE A 53 -5.94 11.73 -13.44
C ILE A 53 -6.34 13.18 -13.09
N PRO A 54 -7.58 13.64 -13.35
CA PRO A 54 -8.03 14.96 -12.90
C PRO A 54 -7.93 15.15 -11.39
N TRP A 55 -8.26 14.12 -10.61
CA TRP A 55 -8.18 14.18 -9.16
C TRP A 55 -6.74 14.36 -8.66
N ILE A 56 -5.78 13.62 -9.23
CA ILE A 56 -4.36 13.78 -8.93
C ILE A 56 -3.91 15.20 -9.30
N LEU A 57 -4.24 15.69 -10.51
CA LEU A 57 -3.85 17.01 -10.96
C LEU A 57 -4.40 18.12 -10.06
N LEU A 58 -5.67 18.01 -9.64
CA LEU A 58 -6.30 18.96 -8.71
C LEU A 58 -5.67 18.90 -7.31
N SER A 59 -5.30 17.71 -6.84
CA SER A 59 -4.62 17.55 -5.54
C SER A 59 -3.21 18.14 -5.54
N LEU A 60 -2.48 18.07 -6.67
CA LEU A 60 -1.18 18.70 -6.84
C LEU A 60 -1.25 20.24 -6.79
N THR A 61 -2.42 20.86 -6.97
CA THR A 61 -2.63 22.29 -6.80
C THR A 61 -2.88 22.72 -5.34
N GLY A 62 -2.64 21.85 -4.38
CA GLY A 62 -2.78 22.14 -2.95
C GLY A 62 -4.23 22.05 -2.42
N ASN A 63 -5.15 21.46 -3.20
CA ASN A 63 -6.51 21.21 -2.74
C ASN A 63 -6.61 19.80 -2.15
N ASP A 64 -7.11 19.68 -0.92
CA ASP A 64 -7.48 18.40 -0.34
C ASP A 64 -8.77 17.82 -0.99
N GLY A 65 -9.00 16.52 -0.80
CA GLY A 65 -10.16 15.84 -1.39
C GLY A 65 -11.50 16.43 -0.95
N ASN A 66 -11.62 16.84 0.31
CA ASN A 66 -12.82 17.48 0.83
C ASN A 66 -13.03 18.87 0.24
N THR A 67 -11.97 19.64 0.06
CA THR A 67 -12.00 20.94 -0.61
C THR A 67 -12.40 20.80 -2.06
N ILE A 68 -11.88 19.80 -2.79
CA ILE A 68 -12.27 19.51 -4.17
C ILE A 68 -13.75 19.14 -4.23
N LEU A 69 -14.22 18.23 -3.38
CA LEU A 69 -15.60 17.77 -3.34
C LEU A 69 -16.57 18.93 -2.99
N ARG A 70 -16.23 19.73 -1.98
CA ARG A 70 -17.02 20.90 -1.59
C ARG A 70 -17.10 21.91 -2.72
N LYS A 71 -15.99 22.26 -3.36
CA LYS A 71 -15.97 23.17 -4.52
C LYS A 71 -16.79 22.64 -5.70
N LEU A 72 -16.77 21.31 -5.93
CA LEU A 72 -17.60 20.65 -6.95
C LEU A 72 -19.11 20.80 -6.68
N LEU A 73 -19.50 20.75 -5.41
CA LEU A 73 -20.91 20.83 -5.01
C LEU A 73 -21.40 22.28 -4.90
N GLU A 74 -20.54 23.20 -4.47
CA GLU A 74 -20.89 24.59 -4.16
C GLU A 74 -20.65 25.57 -5.34
N SER A 75 -19.66 25.26 -6.21
CA SER A 75 -19.27 26.14 -7.32
C SER A 75 -19.58 25.53 -8.68
N ARG A 76 -20.56 26.11 -9.37
CA ARG A 76 -20.90 25.73 -10.76
C ARG A 76 -19.71 25.90 -11.71
N GLU A 77 -18.94 26.98 -11.55
CA GLU A 77 -17.77 27.26 -12.38
C GLU A 77 -16.69 26.20 -12.20
N TYR A 78 -16.41 25.80 -10.95
CA TYR A 78 -15.45 24.74 -10.65
C TYR A 78 -15.90 23.38 -11.19
N ALA A 79 -17.18 23.03 -11.04
CA ALA A 79 -17.76 21.82 -11.60
C ALA A 79 -17.64 21.75 -13.13
N VAL A 80 -17.82 22.87 -13.83
CA VAL A 80 -17.63 22.97 -15.29
C VAL A 80 -16.16 22.77 -15.66
N LYS A 81 -15.21 23.38 -14.93
CA LYS A 81 -13.77 23.19 -15.18
C LYS A 81 -13.33 21.73 -15.02
N VAL A 82 -13.81 21.06 -13.97
CA VAL A 82 -13.53 19.62 -13.74
C VAL A 82 -14.14 18.79 -14.87
N LEU A 83 -15.37 19.05 -15.27
CA LEU A 83 -16.03 18.33 -16.36
C LEU A 83 -15.30 18.54 -17.70
N CYS A 84 -14.82 19.74 -17.99
CA CYS A 84 -13.99 20.00 -19.17
C CYS A 84 -12.69 19.20 -19.15
N LEU A 85 -12.05 19.06 -17.98
CA LEU A 85 -10.84 18.26 -17.82
C LEU A 85 -11.14 16.76 -18.02
N GLU A 86 -12.24 16.25 -17.47
CA GLU A 86 -12.70 14.87 -17.64
C GLU A 86 -13.00 14.54 -19.11
N ILE A 87 -13.70 15.45 -19.82
CA ILE A 87 -13.97 15.33 -21.26
C ILE A 87 -12.65 15.30 -22.06
N SER A 88 -11.70 16.18 -21.71
CA SER A 88 -10.40 16.21 -22.36
C SER A 88 -9.64 14.89 -22.16
N MET A 89 -9.65 14.32 -20.96
CA MET A 89 -9.03 13.01 -20.68
C MET A 89 -9.74 11.86 -21.40
N MET A 90 -11.07 11.89 -21.49
CA MET A 90 -11.84 10.93 -22.29
C MET A 90 -11.46 11.00 -23.78
N LEU A 91 -11.31 12.20 -24.33
CA LEU A 91 -10.92 12.39 -25.73
C LEU A 91 -9.50 11.87 -25.98
N VAL A 92 -8.55 12.18 -25.09
CA VAL A 92 -7.18 11.65 -25.17
C VAL A 92 -7.18 10.13 -25.14
N TYR A 93 -7.95 9.53 -24.21
CA TYR A 93 -8.11 8.08 -24.14
C TYR A 93 -8.71 7.50 -25.42
N ALA A 94 -9.80 8.08 -25.92
CA ALA A 94 -10.45 7.62 -27.16
C ALA A 94 -9.53 7.74 -28.39
N ILE A 95 -8.75 8.82 -28.48
CA ILE A 95 -7.75 8.99 -29.56
C ILE A 95 -6.66 7.93 -29.44
N ALA A 96 -6.12 7.69 -28.25
CA ALA A 96 -5.12 6.64 -28.03
C ALA A 96 -5.65 5.25 -28.40
N GLU A 97 -6.89 4.91 -28.02
CA GLU A 97 -7.56 3.67 -28.40
C GLU A 97 -7.70 3.51 -29.92
N LEU A 98 -8.13 4.59 -30.60
CA LEU A 98 -8.24 4.60 -32.07
C LEU A 98 -6.87 4.37 -32.73
N PHE A 99 -5.81 4.99 -32.19
CA PHE A 99 -4.45 4.84 -32.67
C PHE A 99 -3.95 3.39 -32.53
N VAL A 100 -4.23 2.76 -31.39
CA VAL A 100 -3.89 1.35 -31.13
C VAL A 100 -4.63 0.43 -32.10
N GLU A 101 -5.94 0.65 -32.30
CA GLU A 101 -6.72 -0.17 -33.24
C GLU A 101 -6.29 0.04 -34.72
N GLU A 102 -5.95 1.24 -35.11
CA GLU A 102 -5.41 1.52 -36.45
C GLU A 102 -4.02 0.91 -36.65
N ALA A 103 -3.18 0.92 -35.61
CA ALA A 103 -1.87 0.26 -35.63
C ALA A 103 -2.02 -1.28 -35.74
N LYS A 104 -2.97 -1.88 -35.02
CA LYS A 104 -3.30 -3.30 -35.15
C LYS A 104 -3.82 -3.67 -36.58
N ALA A 105 -4.57 -2.76 -37.19
CA ALA A 105 -5.10 -2.91 -38.55
C ALA A 105 -4.07 -2.67 -39.67
N GLY A 106 -2.81 -2.41 -39.35
CA GLY A 106 -1.72 -2.23 -40.31
C GLY A 106 -1.70 -0.88 -41.05
N LYS A 107 -2.52 0.10 -40.63
CA LYS A 107 -2.63 1.39 -41.33
C LYS A 107 -1.43 2.32 -41.16
N HIS A 108 -0.59 2.09 -40.14
CA HIS A 108 0.56 2.93 -39.81
C HIS A 108 1.89 2.18 -39.98
N GLU A 109 2.07 1.53 -41.12
CA GLU A 109 3.32 0.74 -41.39
C GLU A 109 4.58 1.56 -41.14
N LYS A 110 4.61 2.84 -41.54
CA LYS A 110 5.78 3.70 -41.30
C LYS A 110 6.03 3.92 -39.81
N ILE A 111 4.98 4.20 -39.01
CA ILE A 111 5.11 4.37 -37.56
C ILE A 111 5.47 3.05 -36.90
N ARG A 112 4.89 1.94 -37.33
CA ARG A 112 5.20 0.59 -36.85
C ARG A 112 6.66 0.22 -37.17
N SER A 113 7.17 0.54 -38.37
CA SER A 113 8.56 0.28 -38.72
C SER A 113 9.55 1.15 -37.95
N VAL A 114 9.19 2.40 -37.62
CA VAL A 114 10.01 3.26 -36.75
C VAL A 114 9.95 2.76 -35.30
N LEU A 115 8.78 2.43 -34.80
CA LEU A 115 8.62 1.88 -33.46
C LEU A 115 9.34 0.53 -33.33
N SER A 116 9.21 -0.38 -34.29
CA SER A 116 9.93 -1.66 -34.27
C SER A 116 11.45 -1.45 -34.27
N LYS A 117 11.99 -0.54 -35.09
CA LYS A 117 13.42 -0.21 -35.05
C LYS A 117 13.88 0.29 -33.68
N ILE A 118 13.06 1.05 -32.99
CA ILE A 118 13.32 1.52 -31.61
C ILE A 118 13.21 0.35 -30.65
N THR A 119 12.09 -0.39 -30.68
CA THR A 119 11.81 -1.49 -29.73
C THR A 119 12.72 -2.68 -29.89
N ASP A 120 13.19 -2.94 -31.12
CA ASP A 120 14.12 -4.04 -31.42
C ASP A 120 15.60 -3.63 -31.24
N SER A 121 15.86 -2.35 -30.96
CA SER A 121 17.21 -1.86 -30.70
C SER A 121 17.79 -2.43 -29.40
N LYS A 122 19.10 -2.72 -29.43
CA LYS A 122 19.82 -3.14 -28.22
C LYS A 122 19.71 -2.09 -27.10
N ALA A 123 19.72 -0.80 -27.47
CA ALA A 123 19.56 0.30 -26.53
C ALA A 123 18.19 0.27 -25.82
N TRP A 124 17.09 0.00 -26.56
CA TRP A 124 15.76 -0.13 -25.99
C TRP A 124 15.62 -1.35 -25.06
N SER A 125 16.21 -2.48 -25.45
CA SER A 125 16.21 -3.68 -24.62
C SER A 125 16.93 -3.44 -23.28
N VAL A 126 18.07 -2.73 -23.31
CA VAL A 126 18.80 -2.31 -22.11
C VAL A 126 17.99 -1.30 -21.30
N PHE A 127 17.44 -0.26 -21.95
CA PHE A 127 16.58 0.73 -21.29
C PHE A 127 15.40 0.05 -20.57
N ARG A 128 14.64 -0.79 -21.28
CA ARG A 128 13.48 -1.50 -20.72
C ARG A 128 13.83 -2.42 -19.55
N LYS A 129 15.03 -3.02 -19.60
CA LYS A 129 15.54 -3.87 -18.51
C LYS A 129 15.81 -3.09 -17.22
N TYR A 130 16.36 -1.88 -17.35
CA TYR A 130 16.87 -1.13 -16.19
C TYR A 130 15.97 0.04 -15.75
N ILE A 131 15.08 0.55 -16.61
CA ILE A 131 14.28 1.74 -16.29
C ILE A 131 13.40 1.52 -15.04
N GLY A 132 12.76 0.36 -14.91
CA GLY A 132 11.95 0.05 -13.74
C GLY A 132 12.76 0.00 -12.44
N PRO A 133 13.82 -0.82 -12.34
CA PRO A 133 14.71 -0.83 -11.18
C PRO A 133 15.32 0.53 -10.84
N VAL A 134 15.75 1.30 -11.84
CA VAL A 134 16.34 2.64 -11.64
C VAL A 134 15.28 3.62 -11.12
N ALA A 135 14.08 3.62 -11.71
CA ALA A 135 12.98 4.46 -11.26
C ALA A 135 12.58 4.17 -9.80
N VAL A 136 12.52 2.88 -9.43
CA VAL A 136 12.22 2.48 -8.04
C VAL A 136 13.34 2.87 -7.09
N LEU A 137 14.60 2.74 -7.52
CA LEU A 137 15.73 3.19 -6.70
C LEU A 137 15.69 4.72 -6.50
N ALA A 138 15.47 5.48 -7.57
CA ALA A 138 15.34 6.94 -7.49
C ALA A 138 14.17 7.37 -6.59
N LEU A 139 13.02 6.72 -6.72
CA LEU A 139 11.88 6.94 -5.83
C LEU A 139 12.24 6.63 -4.37
N THR A 140 12.93 5.53 -4.13
CA THR A 140 13.36 5.14 -2.78
C THR A 140 14.29 6.17 -2.17
N VAL A 141 15.29 6.60 -2.92
CA VAL A 141 16.22 7.67 -2.48
C VAL A 141 15.45 8.95 -2.17
N LEU A 142 14.54 9.36 -3.06
CA LEU A 142 13.69 10.52 -2.85
C LEU A 142 12.87 10.41 -1.57
N VAL A 143 12.20 9.28 -1.35
CA VAL A 143 11.37 9.01 -0.16
C VAL A 143 12.21 9.07 1.11
N VAL A 144 13.38 8.42 1.13
CA VAL A 144 14.27 8.43 2.32
C VAL A 144 14.82 9.83 2.57
N CYS A 145 15.27 10.53 1.53
CA CYS A 145 15.75 11.90 1.65
C CYS A 145 14.67 12.85 2.14
N LEU A 146 13.44 12.71 1.65
CA LEU A 146 12.29 13.53 2.09
C LEU A 146 12.04 13.32 3.59
N ASN A 147 11.91 12.07 4.03
CA ASN A 147 11.70 11.77 5.45
C ASN A 147 12.86 12.29 6.31
N PHE A 148 14.11 12.14 5.84
CA PHE A 148 15.28 12.62 6.54
C PHE A 148 15.31 14.17 6.64
N SER A 149 14.94 14.87 5.56
CA SER A 149 14.92 16.34 5.56
C SER A 149 13.87 16.92 6.52
N MET A 150 12.76 16.23 6.71
CA MET A 150 11.70 16.64 7.65
C MET A 150 12.09 16.45 9.13
N MET A 151 13.19 15.75 9.41
CA MET A 151 13.64 15.46 10.77
C MET A 151 14.26 16.68 11.46
N SER A 152 14.93 17.57 10.72
CA SER A 152 15.73 18.68 11.28
C SER A 152 14.89 19.76 11.95
N ASP A 153 13.66 19.97 11.47
CA ASP A 153 12.81 21.10 11.91
C ASP A 153 11.75 20.67 12.92
N ARG A 154 11.74 19.39 13.32
CA ARG A 154 10.77 18.87 14.27
C ARG A 154 11.17 19.12 15.72
N VAL A 155 10.23 19.65 16.47
CA VAL A 155 10.28 19.80 17.95
C VAL A 155 9.46 18.67 18.55
N LEU A 156 9.90 18.10 19.67
CA LEU A 156 9.14 17.07 20.37
C LEU A 156 7.85 17.67 20.95
N TRP A 157 6.70 17.10 20.58
CA TRP A 157 5.44 17.41 21.26
C TRP A 157 5.25 16.53 22.50
N GLY A 158 4.17 16.73 23.28
CA GLY A 158 3.96 16.15 24.59
C GLY A 158 4.34 14.68 24.75
N ASP A 159 3.75 13.79 23.92
CA ASP A 159 4.02 12.34 24.00
C ASP A 159 5.42 11.96 23.53
N GLU A 160 6.00 12.68 22.57
CA GLU A 160 7.37 12.47 22.14
C GLU A 160 8.37 12.88 23.22
N ALA A 161 8.13 14.01 23.88
CA ALA A 161 8.93 14.47 25.01
C ALA A 161 8.83 13.49 26.19
N PHE A 162 7.64 12.93 26.46
CA PHE A 162 7.46 11.87 27.44
C PHE A 162 8.30 10.62 27.09
N SER A 163 8.27 10.19 25.83
CA SER A 163 9.04 9.03 25.35
C SER A 163 10.55 9.28 25.49
N ALA A 164 11.02 10.47 25.08
CA ALA A 164 12.41 10.87 25.17
C ALA A 164 12.90 10.92 26.63
N ASN A 165 12.12 11.54 27.53
CA ASN A 165 12.44 11.62 28.96
C ASN A 165 12.43 10.23 29.62
N THR A 166 11.55 9.35 29.20
CA THR A 166 11.51 7.96 29.71
C THR A 166 12.76 7.22 29.28
N ALA A 167 13.25 7.39 28.04
CA ALA A 167 14.46 6.75 27.55
C ALA A 167 15.76 7.19 28.29
N HIS A 168 15.75 8.34 28.94
CA HIS A 168 16.89 8.79 29.79
C HIS A 168 17.06 7.97 31.07
N LYS A 169 15.97 7.34 31.55
CA LYS A 169 16.00 6.57 32.80
C LYS A 169 16.81 5.27 32.62
N ASP A 170 17.22 4.67 33.73
CA ASP A 170 17.76 3.31 33.72
C ASP A 170 16.67 2.27 33.36
N VAL A 171 17.07 1.01 33.27
CA VAL A 171 16.17 -0.08 32.85
C VAL A 171 14.96 -0.20 33.79
N ASP A 172 15.24 -0.16 35.10
CA ASP A 172 14.19 -0.28 36.14
C ASP A 172 13.30 0.96 36.18
N GLY A 173 13.88 2.15 36.01
CA GLY A 173 13.15 3.42 35.92
C GLY A 173 12.18 3.46 34.73
N ILE A 174 12.55 2.88 33.57
CA ILE A 174 11.63 2.72 32.44
C ILE A 174 10.46 1.86 32.86
N LEU A 175 10.70 0.68 33.45
CA LEU A 175 9.61 -0.22 33.89
C LEU A 175 8.68 0.45 34.91
N GLN A 176 9.24 1.24 35.85
CA GLN A 176 8.43 1.99 36.81
C GLN A 176 7.52 3.02 36.12
N VAL A 177 8.06 3.78 35.12
CA VAL A 177 7.24 4.73 34.35
C VAL A 177 6.12 4.01 33.62
N LEU A 178 6.42 2.87 32.97
CA LEU A 178 5.41 2.10 32.23
C LEU A 178 4.35 1.47 33.14
N TYR A 179 4.68 1.17 34.38
CA TYR A 179 3.73 0.64 35.32
C TYR A 179 2.76 1.69 35.89
N TYR A 180 3.28 2.87 36.23
CA TYR A 180 2.50 3.87 36.95
C TYR A 180 1.88 4.95 36.06
N TRP A 181 2.51 5.28 34.95
CA TRP A 181 2.22 6.51 34.19
C TRP A 181 1.90 6.29 32.72
N ASP A 182 2.26 5.13 32.15
CA ASP A 182 2.05 4.86 30.75
C ASP A 182 1.35 3.52 30.52
N ASN A 183 0.67 3.43 29.39
CA ASN A 183 -0.06 2.22 29.01
C ASN A 183 0.57 1.48 27.82
N HIS A 184 1.78 1.89 27.40
CA HIS A 184 2.42 1.29 26.21
C HIS A 184 3.43 0.21 26.60
N PRO A 185 3.66 -0.79 25.71
CA PRO A 185 4.68 -1.81 25.89
C PRO A 185 6.12 -1.25 25.83
N PRO A 186 7.13 -1.98 26.36
CA PRO A 186 8.44 -1.43 26.68
C PRO A 186 9.44 -1.36 25.53
N LEU A 187 9.24 -2.12 24.44
CA LEU A 187 10.28 -2.34 23.43
C LEU A 187 10.77 -1.03 22.80
N TYR A 188 9.84 -0.12 22.53
CA TYR A 188 10.20 1.16 21.91
C TYR A 188 11.02 2.06 22.84
N TYR A 189 10.75 2.08 24.14
CA TYR A 189 11.52 2.86 25.12
C TYR A 189 12.96 2.34 25.27
N TYR A 190 13.15 1.02 25.26
CA TYR A 190 14.50 0.44 25.22
C TYR A 190 15.20 0.67 23.88
N TRP A 191 14.46 0.71 22.77
CA TRP A 191 14.97 1.08 21.47
C TRP A 191 15.47 2.52 21.46
N LEU A 192 14.70 3.48 21.99
CA LEU A 192 15.12 4.89 22.15
C LEU A 192 16.34 5.01 23.08
N LYS A 193 16.33 4.28 24.19
CA LYS A 193 17.47 4.24 25.12
C LYS A 193 18.74 3.76 24.43
N LEU A 194 18.65 2.71 23.64
CA LEU A 194 19.79 2.19 22.86
C LEU A 194 20.37 3.29 21.95
N PHE A 195 19.52 4.00 21.20
CA PHE A 195 19.95 5.10 20.34
C PHE A 195 20.55 6.26 21.13
N GLY A 196 19.90 6.66 22.21
CA GLY A 196 20.40 7.69 23.11
C GLY A 196 21.78 7.35 23.70
N THR A 197 21.98 6.10 24.09
CA THR A 197 23.26 5.62 24.64
C THR A 197 24.36 5.58 23.57
N LEU A 198 24.05 5.20 22.33
CA LEU A 198 25.03 5.08 21.25
C LEU A 198 25.38 6.42 20.60
N PHE A 199 24.39 7.29 20.41
CA PHE A 199 24.53 8.50 19.59
C PHE A 199 24.27 9.81 20.36
N GLY A 200 23.96 9.71 21.65
CA GLY A 200 23.61 10.83 22.51
C GLY A 200 22.12 11.13 22.55
N TYR A 201 21.67 11.64 23.69
CA TYR A 201 20.25 11.93 23.97
C TYR A 201 19.87 13.31 23.42
N LYS A 202 19.77 13.42 22.09
CA LYS A 202 19.41 14.66 21.38
C LYS A 202 18.15 14.43 20.54
N VAL A 203 17.36 15.47 20.34
CA VAL A 203 16.10 15.40 19.58
C VAL A 203 16.27 14.75 18.20
N PRO A 204 17.28 15.11 17.37
CA PRO A 204 17.47 14.44 16.08
C PRO A 204 17.77 12.93 16.19
N VAL A 205 18.43 12.49 17.28
CA VAL A 205 18.73 11.07 17.51
C VAL A 205 17.46 10.28 17.80
N PHE A 206 16.50 10.88 18.52
CA PHE A 206 15.22 10.23 18.78
C PHE A 206 14.36 10.11 17.51
N HIS A 207 14.32 11.13 16.68
CA HIS A 207 13.68 11.05 15.36
C HIS A 207 14.37 10.02 14.46
N LEU A 208 15.70 9.95 14.48
CA LEU A 208 16.47 8.92 13.76
C LEU A 208 16.11 7.52 14.26
N ALA A 209 15.94 7.33 15.57
CA ALA A 209 15.50 6.04 16.13
C ALA A 209 14.13 5.59 15.61
N SER A 210 13.23 6.53 15.34
CA SER A 210 11.92 6.23 14.70
C SER A 210 12.06 5.99 13.21
N LEU A 211 12.91 6.74 12.51
CA LEU A 211 13.12 6.62 11.07
C LEU A 211 13.80 5.29 10.66
N VAL A 212 14.72 4.77 11.49
CA VAL A 212 15.46 3.54 11.17
C VAL A 212 14.55 2.32 10.92
N PRO A 213 13.54 2.00 11.74
CA PRO A 213 12.60 0.93 11.45
C PRO A 213 11.88 1.09 10.11
N PHE A 214 11.50 2.32 9.75
CA PHE A 214 10.92 2.62 8.45
C PHE A 214 11.89 2.31 7.30
N VAL A 215 13.14 2.77 7.39
CA VAL A 215 14.16 2.49 6.36
C VAL A 215 14.41 0.98 6.23
N ILE A 216 14.46 0.23 7.34
CA ILE A 216 14.55 -1.23 7.31
C ILE A 216 13.32 -1.82 6.59
N GLY A 217 12.12 -1.31 6.85
CA GLY A 217 10.89 -1.71 6.14
C GLY A 217 10.98 -1.50 4.63
N ILE A 218 11.52 -0.37 4.19
CA ILE A 218 11.79 -0.09 2.76
C ILE A 218 12.78 -1.10 2.17
N VAL A 219 13.89 -1.39 2.87
CA VAL A 219 14.88 -2.38 2.42
C VAL A 219 14.24 -3.77 2.30
N LEU A 220 13.41 -4.16 3.27
CA LEU A 220 12.67 -5.42 3.21
C LEU A 220 11.68 -5.44 2.03
N ALA A 221 11.01 -4.34 1.74
CA ALA A 221 10.13 -4.25 0.58
C ALA A 221 10.90 -4.46 -0.73
N LEU A 222 12.03 -3.79 -0.90
CA LEU A 222 12.85 -3.87 -2.12
C LEU A 222 13.58 -5.22 -2.29
N THR A 223 13.81 -5.95 -1.22
CA THR A 223 14.47 -7.26 -1.25
C THR A 223 13.47 -8.39 -1.20
N VAL A 224 12.68 -8.45 -0.15
CA VAL A 224 11.78 -9.57 0.16
C VAL A 224 10.46 -9.47 -0.60
N VAL A 225 9.76 -8.34 -0.50
CA VAL A 225 8.47 -8.17 -1.20
C VAL A 225 8.69 -8.24 -2.70
N ARG A 226 9.72 -7.56 -3.21
CA ARG A 226 10.09 -7.63 -4.63
C ARG A 226 10.38 -9.05 -5.10
N LYS A 227 11.09 -9.85 -4.29
CA LYS A 227 11.44 -11.22 -4.65
C LYS A 227 10.22 -12.13 -4.77
N HIS A 228 9.24 -11.98 -3.87
CA HIS A 228 8.09 -12.88 -3.78
C HIS A 228 6.85 -12.38 -4.51
N PHE A 229 6.66 -11.07 -4.60
CA PHE A 229 5.46 -10.45 -5.15
C PHE A 229 5.74 -9.58 -6.39
N GLY A 230 7.01 -9.35 -6.73
CA GLY A 230 7.41 -8.55 -7.88
C GLY A 230 7.73 -7.10 -7.57
N LEU A 231 8.22 -6.39 -8.63
CA LEU A 231 8.68 -5.00 -8.50
C LEU A 231 7.53 -4.04 -8.19
N LEU A 232 6.38 -4.25 -8.81
CA LEU A 232 5.24 -3.34 -8.71
C LEU A 232 4.67 -3.28 -7.28
N PRO A 233 4.33 -4.38 -6.57
CA PRO A 233 3.94 -4.32 -5.16
C PRO A 233 5.00 -3.70 -4.26
N ALA A 234 6.29 -3.96 -4.50
CA ALA A 234 7.37 -3.34 -3.74
C ALA A 234 7.41 -1.82 -3.94
N THR A 235 7.22 -1.34 -5.18
CA THR A 235 7.14 0.10 -5.49
C THR A 235 5.99 0.78 -4.77
N PHE A 236 4.81 0.16 -4.82
CA PHE A 236 3.63 0.70 -4.12
C PHE A 236 3.81 0.73 -2.62
N PHE A 237 4.43 -0.30 -2.06
CA PHE A 237 4.77 -0.28 -0.65
C PHE A 237 5.67 0.92 -0.30
N VAL A 238 6.73 1.16 -1.07
CA VAL A 238 7.63 2.31 -0.88
C VAL A 238 6.87 3.64 -1.00
N MET A 239 5.99 3.77 -2.01
CA MET A 239 5.18 4.98 -2.21
C MET A 239 4.23 5.23 -1.05
N ILE A 240 3.42 4.24 -0.68
CA ILE A 240 2.39 4.41 0.35
C ILE A 240 3.04 4.67 1.71
N SER A 241 4.03 3.84 2.10
CA SER A 241 4.68 3.97 3.40
C SER A 241 5.59 5.20 3.51
N GLY A 242 6.09 5.72 2.39
CA GLY A 242 7.05 6.81 2.36
C GLY A 242 6.49 8.18 1.99
N LEU A 243 5.33 8.24 1.30
CA LEU A 243 4.71 9.47 0.84
C LEU A 243 3.30 9.67 1.40
N GLY A 244 2.69 8.64 1.99
CA GLY A 244 1.40 8.78 2.67
C GLY A 244 1.52 9.76 3.83
N GLN A 245 0.59 10.72 3.95
CA GLN A 245 0.69 11.79 4.96
C GLN A 245 0.80 11.23 6.38
N ALA A 246 -0.08 10.30 6.76
CA ALA A 246 -0.01 9.64 8.05
C ALA A 246 1.33 8.89 8.24
N CYS A 247 1.84 8.24 7.17
CA CYS A 247 3.13 7.56 7.22
C CYS A 247 4.29 8.55 7.41
N LEU A 248 4.28 9.69 6.70
CA LEU A 248 5.30 10.75 6.86
C LEU A 248 5.35 11.29 8.30
N GLU A 249 4.20 11.43 8.94
CA GLU A 249 4.11 11.85 10.34
C GLU A 249 4.64 10.74 11.27
N TYR A 250 4.08 9.54 11.18
CA TYR A 250 4.39 8.42 12.08
C TYR A 250 5.77 7.79 11.85
N ASN A 251 6.38 7.95 10.68
CA ASN A 251 7.77 7.50 10.44
C ASN A 251 8.79 8.28 11.25
N LEU A 252 8.49 9.55 11.58
CA LEU A 252 9.40 10.46 12.28
C LEU A 252 8.99 10.71 13.73
N GLU A 253 7.75 10.42 14.07
CA GLU A 253 7.24 10.62 15.41
C GLU A 253 8.02 9.77 16.42
N VAL A 254 8.48 10.40 17.51
CA VAL A 254 9.24 9.73 18.57
C VAL A 254 8.28 8.90 19.42
N ARG A 255 7.59 7.97 18.71
CA ARG A 255 6.62 7.01 19.23
C ARG A 255 6.84 5.65 18.53
N MET A 256 6.21 4.63 19.07
CA MET A 256 6.43 3.24 18.70
C MET A 256 5.92 2.82 17.31
N TYR A 257 5.26 3.68 16.55
CA TYR A 257 4.49 3.32 15.36
C TYR A 257 5.33 2.70 14.24
N ALA A 258 6.45 3.33 13.87
CA ALA A 258 7.33 2.81 12.83
C ALA A 258 7.96 1.46 13.21
N LEU A 259 8.34 1.29 14.48
CA LEU A 259 8.88 0.03 14.99
C LEU A 259 7.81 -1.07 15.00
N ALA A 260 6.60 -0.77 15.49
CA ALA A 260 5.47 -1.69 15.49
C ALA A 260 5.11 -2.12 14.07
N PHE A 261 5.08 -1.18 13.13
CA PHE A 261 4.81 -1.46 11.71
C PHE A 261 5.86 -2.42 11.13
N LEU A 262 7.15 -2.18 11.36
CA LEU A 262 8.23 -3.08 10.93
C LEU A 262 8.04 -4.49 11.51
N CYS A 263 7.69 -4.60 12.80
CA CYS A 263 7.49 -5.89 13.45
C CYS A 263 6.27 -6.64 12.88
N VAL A 264 5.16 -5.94 12.62
CA VAL A 264 3.98 -6.51 11.98
C VAL A 264 4.30 -7.01 10.57
N MET A 265 5.08 -6.25 9.79
CA MET A 265 5.54 -6.69 8.47
C MET A 265 6.43 -7.94 8.53
N GLY A 266 7.36 -7.99 9.51
CA GLY A 266 8.19 -9.17 9.73
C GLY A 266 7.35 -10.41 10.06
N CYS A 267 6.32 -10.24 10.91
CA CYS A 267 5.35 -11.29 11.22
C CYS A 267 4.58 -11.73 9.97
N PHE A 268 4.07 -10.78 9.18
CA PHE A 268 3.36 -11.07 7.92
C PHE A 268 4.23 -11.87 6.94
N TYR A 269 5.48 -11.45 6.75
CA TYR A 269 6.40 -12.17 5.88
C TYR A 269 6.66 -13.60 6.37
N CYS A 270 6.91 -13.76 7.67
CA CYS A 270 7.10 -15.10 8.24
C CYS A 270 5.82 -15.95 8.14
N SER A 271 4.63 -15.37 8.32
CA SER A 271 3.34 -16.02 8.10
C SER A 271 3.18 -16.54 6.67
N TYR A 272 3.51 -15.69 5.69
CA TYR A 272 3.54 -16.11 4.29
C TYR A 272 4.50 -17.29 4.06
N ARG A 273 5.72 -17.23 4.59
CA ARG A 273 6.71 -18.30 4.48
C ARG A 273 6.28 -19.57 5.20
N VAL A 274 5.63 -19.46 6.35
CA VAL A 274 5.06 -20.60 7.08
C VAL A 274 4.02 -21.34 6.22
N ILE A 275 3.15 -20.60 5.54
CA ILE A 275 2.16 -21.20 4.63
C ILE A 275 2.85 -21.80 3.39
N ALA A 276 3.95 -21.21 2.92
CA ALA A 276 4.66 -21.66 1.72
C ALA A 276 5.48 -22.92 2.00
N ASP A 277 6.39 -22.90 2.99
CA ASP A 277 7.38 -23.96 3.25
C ASP A 277 7.23 -24.67 4.61
N GLY A 278 6.54 -24.07 5.56
CA GLY A 278 6.25 -24.63 6.89
C GLY A 278 7.50 -25.00 7.72
N SER A 279 8.66 -24.38 7.44
CA SER A 279 9.92 -24.69 8.11
C SER A 279 9.90 -24.26 9.59
N ARG A 280 10.71 -24.93 10.44
CA ARG A 280 10.81 -24.56 11.85
C ARG A 280 11.33 -23.13 12.05
N LYS A 281 12.25 -22.69 11.17
CA LYS A 281 12.84 -21.33 11.22
C LYS A 281 11.79 -20.26 10.93
N THR A 282 10.90 -20.50 9.97
CA THR A 282 9.82 -19.53 9.64
C THR A 282 8.78 -19.44 10.74
N TRP A 283 8.43 -20.57 11.40
CA TRP A 283 7.57 -20.58 12.59
C TRP A 283 8.19 -19.79 13.76
N ALA A 284 9.46 -20.05 14.06
CA ALA A 284 10.17 -19.32 15.11
C ALA A 284 10.27 -17.82 14.77
N GLY A 285 10.59 -17.46 13.52
CA GLY A 285 10.61 -16.08 13.06
C GLY A 285 9.27 -15.40 13.21
N MET A 286 8.15 -16.07 12.88
CA MET A 286 6.81 -15.54 13.07
C MET A 286 6.52 -15.21 14.54
N VAL A 287 6.84 -16.14 15.46
CA VAL A 287 6.66 -15.93 16.91
C VAL A 287 7.52 -14.77 17.42
N LEU A 288 8.80 -14.70 17.00
CA LEU A 288 9.70 -13.62 17.43
C LEU A 288 9.23 -12.25 16.94
N TRP A 289 8.83 -12.12 15.67
CA TRP A 289 8.29 -10.88 15.15
C TRP A 289 6.94 -10.52 15.78
N ALA A 290 6.10 -11.51 16.07
CA ALA A 290 4.84 -11.29 16.78
C ALA A 290 5.08 -10.79 18.21
N LEU A 291 6.04 -11.35 18.92
CA LEU A 291 6.45 -10.87 20.26
C LEU A 291 6.99 -9.43 20.17
N ALA A 292 7.88 -9.15 19.23
CA ALA A 292 8.41 -7.79 19.03
C ALA A 292 7.28 -6.79 18.73
N ALA A 293 6.30 -7.16 17.91
CA ALA A 293 5.12 -6.33 17.64
C ALA A 293 4.27 -6.11 18.91
N ALA A 294 4.01 -7.17 19.66
CA ALA A 294 3.23 -7.12 20.90
C ALA A 294 3.91 -6.28 22.01
N TYR A 295 5.24 -6.37 22.08
CA TYR A 295 6.06 -5.55 22.98
C TYR A 295 6.29 -4.13 22.47
N SER A 296 5.89 -3.80 21.22
CA SER A 296 5.94 -2.44 20.67
C SER A 296 4.63 -1.68 20.85
N HIS A 297 3.46 -2.30 20.54
CA HIS A 297 2.16 -1.63 20.59
C HIS A 297 1.00 -2.60 20.70
N TYR A 298 -0.04 -2.25 21.48
CA TYR A 298 -1.20 -3.13 21.70
C TYR A 298 -2.04 -3.37 20.43
N TYR A 299 -2.17 -2.40 19.54
CA TYR A 299 -2.83 -2.64 18.25
C TYR A 299 -2.01 -3.57 17.37
N ALA A 300 -0.69 -3.52 17.46
CA ALA A 300 0.17 -4.49 16.79
C ALA A 300 0.02 -5.90 17.38
N LEU A 301 -0.15 -6.04 18.71
CA LEU A 301 -0.51 -7.32 19.35
C LEU A 301 -1.78 -7.93 18.74
N VAL A 302 -2.85 -7.12 18.59
CA VAL A 302 -4.11 -7.58 17.96
C VAL A 302 -3.87 -8.02 16.53
N ALA A 303 -3.16 -7.21 15.74
CA ALA A 303 -2.86 -7.51 14.33
C ALA A 303 -2.09 -8.83 14.19
N VAL A 304 -1.02 -9.04 14.95
CA VAL A 304 -0.23 -10.28 14.86
C VAL A 304 -0.97 -11.48 15.45
N GLY A 305 -1.82 -11.30 16.44
CA GLY A 305 -2.70 -12.35 16.96
C GLY A 305 -3.65 -12.88 15.89
N ILE A 306 -4.28 -11.99 15.14
CA ILE A 306 -5.13 -12.31 13.99
C ILE A 306 -4.32 -13.01 12.90
N MET A 307 -3.13 -12.51 12.57
CA MET A 307 -2.24 -13.12 11.57
C MET A 307 -1.82 -14.54 11.97
N MET A 308 -1.40 -14.76 13.21
CA MET A 308 -1.00 -16.07 13.69
C MET A 308 -2.16 -17.07 13.65
N PHE A 309 -3.36 -16.65 14.05
CA PHE A 309 -4.56 -17.48 13.99
C PHE A 309 -4.86 -17.93 12.56
N PHE A 310 -4.98 -16.97 11.62
CA PHE A 310 -5.27 -17.30 10.23
C PHE A 310 -4.14 -18.09 9.54
N THR A 311 -2.88 -17.85 9.93
CA THR A 311 -1.75 -18.64 9.45
C THR A 311 -1.88 -20.10 9.90
N GLY A 312 -2.22 -20.33 11.16
CA GLY A 312 -2.47 -21.68 11.70
C GLY A 312 -3.60 -22.40 10.95
N VAL A 313 -4.71 -21.70 10.72
CA VAL A 313 -5.86 -22.23 9.94
C VAL A 313 -5.46 -22.54 8.49
N ALA A 314 -4.76 -21.61 7.81
CA ALA A 314 -4.30 -21.80 6.43
C ALA A 314 -3.36 -23.01 6.29
N VAL A 315 -2.42 -23.17 7.23
CA VAL A 315 -1.53 -24.33 7.27
C VAL A 315 -2.31 -25.63 7.48
N TRP A 316 -3.28 -25.62 8.40
CA TRP A 316 -4.13 -26.80 8.62
C TRP A 316 -4.95 -27.16 7.36
N ILE A 317 -5.55 -26.20 6.70
CA ILE A 317 -6.30 -26.41 5.46
C ILE A 317 -5.39 -26.95 4.35
N LYS A 318 -4.20 -26.34 4.17
CA LYS A 318 -3.27 -26.69 3.08
C LYS A 318 -2.65 -28.07 3.26
N TYR A 319 -2.15 -28.38 4.46
CA TYR A 319 -1.33 -29.58 4.70
C TYR A 319 -2.08 -30.71 5.39
N ARG A 320 -3.26 -30.42 5.97
CA ARG A 320 -4.10 -31.40 6.67
C ARG A 320 -3.38 -32.12 7.84
N GLY A 321 -3.97 -33.19 8.35
CA GLY A 321 -3.38 -34.03 9.39
C GLY A 321 -3.07 -33.27 10.69
N LYS A 322 -1.95 -33.61 11.34
CA LYS A 322 -1.53 -33.00 12.63
C LYS A 322 -0.81 -31.65 12.49
N THR A 323 -0.86 -30.99 11.35
CA THR A 323 -0.15 -29.72 11.13
C THR A 323 -0.67 -28.57 11.99
N TRP A 324 -1.94 -28.62 12.41
CA TRP A 324 -2.51 -27.67 13.37
C TRP A 324 -1.74 -27.59 14.69
N ILE A 325 -1.05 -28.69 15.10
CA ILE A 325 -0.23 -28.73 16.33
C ILE A 325 0.87 -27.67 16.27
N LYS A 326 1.50 -27.44 15.09
CA LYS A 326 2.53 -26.41 14.94
C LYS A 326 1.95 -25.01 15.18
N GLY A 327 0.72 -24.73 14.72
CA GLY A 327 0.01 -23.49 14.98
C GLY A 327 -0.25 -23.29 16.48
N VAL A 328 -0.74 -24.34 17.15
CA VAL A 328 -0.97 -24.29 18.61
C VAL A 328 0.35 -24.08 19.36
N LEU A 329 1.42 -24.80 19.00
CA LEU A 329 2.74 -24.61 19.62
C LEU A 329 3.28 -23.19 19.43
N ALA A 330 3.05 -22.57 18.26
CA ALA A 330 3.44 -21.18 18.00
C ALA A 330 2.65 -20.21 18.90
N ILE A 331 1.35 -20.42 19.06
CA ILE A 331 0.50 -19.63 19.95
C ILE A 331 0.94 -19.79 21.41
N VAL A 332 1.18 -21.01 21.85
CA VAL A 332 1.68 -21.30 23.22
C VAL A 332 3.03 -20.62 23.45
N ALA A 333 3.97 -20.76 22.50
CA ALA A 333 5.28 -20.11 22.60
C ALA A 333 5.14 -18.57 22.65
N PHE A 334 4.21 -17.99 21.89
CA PHE A 334 3.91 -16.57 21.95
C PHE A 334 3.40 -16.16 23.35
N PHE A 335 2.43 -16.87 23.90
CA PHE A 335 1.91 -16.56 25.23
C PHE A 335 2.95 -16.74 26.34
N ILE A 336 3.82 -17.76 26.26
CA ILE A 336 4.93 -17.92 27.18
C ILE A 336 5.89 -16.71 27.10
N GLY A 337 6.24 -16.29 25.89
CA GLY A 337 7.11 -15.13 25.68
C GLY A 337 6.47 -13.80 26.09
N TYR A 338 5.13 -13.68 26.03
CA TYR A 338 4.41 -12.47 26.39
C TYR A 338 3.98 -12.45 27.88
N ALA A 339 4.00 -13.60 28.57
CA ALA A 339 3.57 -13.74 29.96
C ALA A 339 4.21 -12.74 30.94
N PRO A 340 5.53 -12.42 30.83
CA PRO A 340 6.14 -11.43 31.73
C PRO A 340 5.49 -10.04 31.64
N TRP A 341 4.89 -9.69 30.48
CA TRP A 341 4.26 -8.38 30.28
C TRP A 341 2.80 -8.36 30.74
N LEU A 342 2.14 -9.48 30.98
CA LEU A 342 0.71 -9.54 31.38
C LEU A 342 0.43 -8.78 32.67
N TYR A 343 1.37 -8.72 33.59
CA TYR A 343 1.23 -7.95 34.83
C TYR A 343 1.13 -6.44 34.53
N PHE A 344 2.00 -5.91 33.68
CA PHE A 344 2.01 -4.52 33.25
C PHE A 344 0.78 -4.19 32.39
N PHE A 345 0.40 -5.11 31.53
CA PHE A 345 -0.79 -5.00 30.70
C PHE A 345 -2.07 -4.83 31.57
N TYR A 346 -2.20 -5.65 32.61
CA TYR A 346 -3.32 -5.55 33.54
C TYR A 346 -3.32 -4.23 34.33
N ALA A 347 -2.16 -3.74 34.76
CA ALA A 347 -2.03 -2.43 35.40
C ALA A 347 -2.43 -1.31 34.44
N GLY A 348 -2.00 -1.36 33.18
CA GLY A 348 -2.38 -0.42 32.13
C GLY A 348 -3.89 -0.38 31.87
N LEU A 349 -4.56 -1.54 31.83
CA LEU A 349 -6.04 -1.60 31.69
C LEU A 349 -6.76 -0.85 32.83
N LYS A 350 -6.27 -0.98 34.06
CA LYS A 350 -6.84 -0.23 35.19
C LYS A 350 -6.63 1.28 35.08
N ASN A 351 -5.51 1.72 34.53
CA ASN A 351 -5.22 3.13 34.31
C ASN A 351 -6.14 3.72 33.23
N VAL A 352 -6.33 3.01 32.11
CA VAL A 352 -7.23 3.43 31.02
C VAL A 352 -8.69 3.50 31.49
N SER A 353 -9.14 2.58 32.35
CA SER A 353 -10.52 2.57 32.85
C SER A 353 -10.87 3.76 33.71
N ARG A 354 -9.91 4.51 34.24
CA ARG A 354 -10.11 5.72 35.08
C ARG A 354 -10.36 6.99 34.25
N GLY A 355 -10.17 6.99 32.98
CA GLY A 355 -10.44 8.09 32.05
C GLY A 355 -9.60 7.95 30.78
N TRP A 356 -10.27 8.03 29.65
CA TRP A 356 -9.66 8.06 28.32
C TRP A 356 -10.01 9.40 27.67
N TRP A 357 -9.04 10.04 27.05
CA TRP A 357 -9.25 11.35 26.41
C TRP A 357 -10.16 11.29 25.18
N MET A 358 -10.27 10.10 24.52
CA MET A 358 -11.24 9.88 23.44
C MET A 358 -12.57 9.44 24.03
N THR A 359 -13.55 10.32 24.01
CA THR A 359 -14.91 10.07 24.52
C THR A 359 -15.88 9.67 23.41
N GLU A 360 -15.52 9.87 22.15
CA GLU A 360 -16.38 9.59 21.01
C GLU A 360 -15.86 8.38 20.22
N ILE A 361 -16.78 7.49 19.85
CA ILE A 361 -16.49 6.39 18.92
C ILE A 361 -16.49 6.99 17.52
N LEU A 362 -15.35 6.91 16.83
CA LEU A 362 -15.25 7.36 15.46
C LEU A 362 -16.17 6.53 14.55
N GLY A 363 -16.91 7.20 13.67
CA GLY A 363 -17.66 6.57 12.61
C GLY A 363 -16.74 5.83 11.62
N LEU A 364 -17.31 4.93 10.82
CA LEU A 364 -16.53 4.20 9.81
C LEU A 364 -15.89 5.15 8.78
N ASP A 365 -16.59 6.20 8.40
CA ASP A 365 -16.14 7.28 7.52
C ASP A 365 -14.90 7.99 8.08
N GLN A 366 -14.95 8.41 9.34
CA GLN A 366 -13.84 9.05 10.05
C GLN A 366 -12.65 8.09 10.23
N SER A 367 -12.91 6.82 10.54
CA SER A 367 -11.88 5.79 10.67
C SER A 367 -11.18 5.53 9.34
N LEU A 368 -11.93 5.47 8.23
CA LEU A 368 -11.38 5.35 6.89
C LEU A 368 -10.60 6.60 6.50
N GLU A 369 -11.07 7.79 6.84
CA GLU A 369 -10.36 9.05 6.60
C GLU A 369 -9.00 9.06 7.28
N ILE A 370 -8.90 8.61 8.52
CA ILE A 370 -7.64 8.49 9.27
C ILE A 370 -6.71 7.44 8.62
N VAL A 371 -7.25 6.26 8.32
CA VAL A 371 -6.47 5.16 7.70
C VAL A 371 -5.95 5.54 6.32
N MET A 372 -6.73 6.31 5.55
CA MET A 372 -6.37 6.73 4.19
C MET A 372 -5.46 7.97 4.15
N GLY A 373 -5.02 8.48 5.30
CA GLY A 373 -4.00 9.51 5.37
C GLY A 373 -4.47 10.91 5.73
N GLY A 374 -5.66 11.05 6.36
CA GLY A 374 -6.17 12.35 6.82
C GLY A 374 -6.65 13.26 5.68
N ARG A 375 -7.12 14.45 6.05
CA ARG A 375 -7.86 15.35 5.15
C ARG A 375 -7.10 15.84 3.90
N GLY A 376 -5.77 15.86 3.92
CA GLY A 376 -4.97 16.44 2.81
C GLY A 376 -4.57 15.46 1.70
N MET A 377 -4.41 14.17 2.00
CA MET A 377 -3.84 13.17 1.07
C MET A 377 -4.85 12.17 0.51
N ASN A 378 -6.11 12.19 0.98
CA ASN A 378 -7.20 11.38 0.40
C ASN A 378 -7.34 11.63 -1.11
N GLY A 379 -6.94 12.83 -1.58
CA GLY A 379 -6.93 13.19 -2.99
C GLY A 379 -5.90 12.42 -3.84
N ILE A 380 -4.80 11.94 -3.26
CA ILE A 380 -3.73 11.29 -4.03
C ILE A 380 -3.63 9.79 -3.73
N VAL A 381 -3.62 9.41 -2.46
CA VAL A 381 -3.38 8.01 -2.06
C VAL A 381 -4.52 7.11 -2.49
N PHE A 382 -5.75 7.51 -2.29
CA PHE A 382 -6.92 6.70 -2.67
C PHE A 382 -7.01 6.45 -4.18
N PRO A 383 -6.91 7.47 -5.06
CA PRO A 383 -6.83 7.26 -6.50
C PRO A 383 -5.65 6.39 -6.93
N LEU A 384 -4.47 6.55 -6.31
CA LEU A 384 -3.30 5.72 -6.62
C LEU A 384 -3.52 4.26 -6.22
N VAL A 385 -4.15 4.00 -5.07
CA VAL A 385 -4.52 2.63 -4.65
C VAL A 385 -5.53 2.02 -5.61
N ILE A 386 -6.56 2.76 -6.01
CA ILE A 386 -7.54 2.30 -7.00
C ILE A 386 -6.87 2.07 -8.35
N LEU A 387 -6.06 3.01 -8.83
CA LEU A 387 -5.30 2.85 -10.07
C LEU A 387 -4.42 1.60 -10.02
N PHE A 388 -3.75 1.37 -8.90
CA PHE A 388 -2.94 0.17 -8.69
C PHE A 388 -3.78 -1.11 -8.76
N LEU A 389 -4.88 -1.17 -8.04
CA LEU A 389 -5.76 -2.34 -8.06
C LEU A 389 -6.25 -2.64 -9.48
N VAL A 390 -6.66 -1.61 -10.22
CA VAL A 390 -7.12 -1.75 -11.61
C VAL A 390 -5.98 -2.15 -12.55
N VAL A 391 -4.81 -1.53 -12.45
CA VAL A 391 -3.63 -1.89 -13.26
C VAL A 391 -3.18 -3.31 -12.91
N THR A 392 -3.16 -3.70 -11.64
CA THR A 392 -2.82 -5.07 -11.24
C THR A 392 -3.81 -6.08 -11.80
N LEU A 393 -5.11 -5.79 -11.70
CA LEU A 393 -6.17 -6.63 -12.25
C LEU A 393 -6.15 -6.68 -13.79
N ALA A 394 -5.78 -5.58 -14.44
CA ALA A 394 -5.69 -5.49 -15.91
C ALA A 394 -4.42 -6.13 -16.48
N VAL A 395 -3.30 -6.10 -15.74
CA VAL A 395 -1.99 -6.61 -16.17
C VAL A 395 -1.77 -8.04 -15.73
N ASP A 396 -2.48 -8.51 -14.69
CA ASP A 396 -2.37 -9.91 -14.26
C ASP A 396 -3.06 -10.83 -15.28
N SER A 397 -2.25 -11.31 -16.23
CA SER A 397 -2.67 -12.28 -17.26
C SER A 397 -3.20 -13.60 -16.70
N SER A 398 -3.10 -13.84 -15.39
CA SER A 398 -3.69 -15.01 -14.72
C SER A 398 -5.19 -14.85 -14.45
N VAL A 399 -5.69 -13.60 -14.43
CA VAL A 399 -7.11 -13.29 -14.25
C VAL A 399 -7.85 -13.20 -15.58
N PHE A 400 -7.15 -12.77 -16.64
CA PHE A 400 -7.71 -12.62 -17.98
C PHE A 400 -6.93 -13.46 -18.98
N SER A 401 -7.53 -14.50 -19.55
CA SER A 401 -6.99 -15.18 -20.74
C SER A 401 -7.57 -14.54 -21.99
N VAL A 402 -6.68 -14.14 -22.90
CA VAL A 402 -7.07 -13.68 -24.24
C VAL A 402 -7.00 -14.89 -25.15
N GLU A 403 -8.15 -15.50 -25.43
CA GLU A 403 -8.29 -16.53 -26.46
C GLU A 403 -8.74 -15.88 -27.79
N LYS A 404 -8.64 -16.64 -28.91
CA LYS A 404 -8.98 -16.11 -30.25
C LYS A 404 -10.42 -15.62 -30.39
N ASP A 405 -11.29 -16.03 -29.48
CA ASP A 405 -12.72 -15.74 -29.43
C ASP A 405 -13.14 -14.71 -28.37
N GLY A 406 -12.22 -14.19 -27.56
CA GLY A 406 -12.49 -13.11 -26.60
C GLY A 406 -11.64 -13.13 -25.35
N VAL A 407 -11.88 -12.17 -24.48
CA VAL A 407 -11.27 -12.09 -23.15
C VAL A 407 -12.13 -12.89 -22.17
N HIS A 408 -11.61 -13.98 -21.66
CA HIS A 408 -12.29 -14.80 -20.66
C HIS A 408 -11.74 -14.52 -19.28
N MET A 409 -12.64 -14.26 -18.33
CA MET A 409 -12.29 -14.10 -16.92
C MET A 409 -12.11 -15.51 -16.34
N GLN A 410 -10.87 -15.90 -16.09
CA GLN A 410 -10.58 -17.15 -15.39
C GLN A 410 -10.84 -16.94 -13.89
N LYS A 411 -11.60 -17.85 -13.26
CA LYS A 411 -11.68 -17.90 -11.80
C LYS A 411 -10.25 -18.09 -11.27
N PRO A 412 -9.76 -17.21 -10.37
CA PRO A 412 -8.44 -17.36 -9.80
C PRO A 412 -8.36 -18.74 -9.14
N SER A 413 -7.65 -19.68 -9.77
CA SER A 413 -7.39 -20.96 -9.15
C SER A 413 -6.24 -20.77 -8.17
N VAL A 414 -6.47 -21.13 -6.92
CA VAL A 414 -5.44 -21.14 -5.86
C VAL A 414 -4.21 -21.99 -6.26
N ARG A 415 -4.32 -22.77 -7.31
CA ARG A 415 -3.29 -23.66 -7.85
C ARG A 415 -2.19 -22.93 -8.64
N ASN A 416 -2.49 -21.78 -9.25
CA ASN A 416 -1.51 -21.05 -10.07
C ASN A 416 -0.52 -20.17 -9.28
N TRP A 417 -0.72 -20.04 -7.98
CA TRP A 417 0.19 -19.29 -7.10
C TRP A 417 1.39 -20.13 -6.61
N SER A 418 1.29 -21.46 -6.69
CA SER A 418 2.35 -22.37 -6.22
C SER A 418 3.38 -22.73 -7.32
N ASP A 419 3.08 -22.52 -8.59
CA ASP A 419 3.91 -22.99 -9.71
C ASP A 419 4.85 -21.90 -10.29
N LYS A 420 4.89 -20.71 -9.71
CA LYS A 420 5.82 -19.61 -10.09
C LYS A 420 6.90 -19.32 -9.04
N THR A 421 7.21 -20.30 -8.19
CA THR A 421 8.37 -20.21 -7.27
C THR A 421 9.46 -21.19 -7.67
#